data_dc0978c11a5644875878c640fd056030
#
_entry.id   dc0978c11a5644875878c640fd056030
#
_cell.length_a   1.000
_cell.length_b   1.000
_cell.length_c   1.000
_cell.angle_alpha   90.00
_cell.angle_beta   90.00
_cell.angle_gamma   90.00
#
_symmetry.space_group_name_H-M   'P 1'
#
loop_
_entity.id
_entity.type
_entity.pdbx_description
1 polymer ?
#
loop_
_entity_poly.entity_id
_entity_poly.type
_entity_poly.pdbx_seq_one_letter_code
_entity_poly.pdbx_strand_id
1 'polypeptide(L)'
;PFGSLGFGRFGGIASAAGTYDLIGYVDSFDGGDNNVWGFAASSRYDNVVAYQTPRFAGLQLTAQYSFKTDSTAKNDTPTGFSGDEGTSAAKRYASIGVSGDYGAAQFAAGYELTKYGANSAGTREVADKDGSLFFVGGNYNFEVVRVYAEAQYFEGLSSTKTAYEGFTAGSLLSDGLKGFGLHLGAKAPIAAGTLTAGLYYVDAKEDLTTQADQDFNYYGVSARYVYPLSKRTSVYGGAGYGQTTVDGAAGKPDQDTKLVQAYVGLSHTF
;
A
#
# COMPACT_ATOMS: atom_id res chain seq x y z
N PRO A 1 28.82 11.46 -6.19
CA PRO A 1 27.90 11.13 -5.09
C PRO A 1 27.43 9.69 -5.24
N PHE A 2 27.45 8.95 -4.11
CA PHE A 2 27.22 7.51 -4.10
C PHE A 2 25.77 7.12 -3.72
N GLY A 3 24.84 8.06 -3.76
CA GLY A 3 23.46 7.89 -3.31
C GLY A 3 23.24 8.34 -1.87
N SER A 4 22.13 7.90 -1.29
CA SER A 4 21.73 8.20 0.09
C SER A 4 21.59 6.92 0.90
N LEU A 5 22.10 6.93 2.12
CA LEU A 5 21.95 5.89 3.11
C LEU A 5 21.21 6.47 4.32
N GLY A 6 20.13 5.80 4.74
CA GLY A 6 19.29 6.25 5.84
C GLY A 6 19.08 5.15 6.88
N PHE A 7 18.85 5.58 8.12
CA PHE A 7 18.60 4.68 9.27
C PHE A 7 17.44 5.21 10.09
N GLY A 8 16.60 4.33 10.62
CA GLY A 8 15.53 4.69 11.54
C GLY A 8 14.16 4.19 11.13
N ARG A 9 13.12 5.03 11.26
CA ARG A 9 11.75 4.70 10.90
C ARG A 9 11.42 5.22 9.50
N PHE A 10 11.15 4.30 8.59
CA PHE A 10 10.87 4.59 7.17
C PHE A 10 9.53 3.98 6.75
N GLY A 11 8.87 4.64 5.82
CA GLY A 11 7.77 4.01 5.08
C GLY A 11 8.31 2.99 4.09
N GLY A 12 7.60 1.88 3.92
CA GLY A 12 7.88 0.91 2.87
C GLY A 12 7.73 1.51 1.47
N ILE A 13 8.25 0.85 0.45
CA ILE A 13 8.21 1.37 -0.93
C ILE A 13 6.80 1.40 -1.53
N ALA A 14 5.89 0.55 -1.05
CA ALA A 14 4.47 0.56 -1.40
C ALA A 14 3.60 1.26 -0.34
N SER A 15 4.15 2.23 0.39
CA SER A 15 3.45 2.99 1.42
C SER A 15 3.17 4.42 0.97
N ALA A 16 1.94 4.91 1.19
CA ALA A 16 1.59 6.33 1.04
C ALA A 16 2.43 7.27 1.95
N ALA A 17 3.03 6.73 3.01
CA ALA A 17 3.95 7.44 3.89
C ALA A 17 5.42 7.11 3.60
N GLY A 18 5.71 6.63 2.41
CA GLY A 18 7.02 6.22 1.96
C GLY A 18 8.02 7.36 1.96
N THR A 19 9.21 7.09 2.48
CA THR A 19 10.32 8.06 2.41
C THR A 19 10.85 8.18 0.98
N TYR A 20 10.74 7.11 0.21
CA TYR A 20 11.11 7.01 -1.19
C TYR A 20 9.86 6.68 -2.00
N ASP A 21 9.03 7.65 -2.19
CA ASP A 21 7.68 7.59 -2.74
C ASP A 21 7.59 6.96 -4.16
N LEU A 22 7.74 5.62 -4.24
CA LEU A 22 7.60 4.90 -5.49
C LEU A 22 6.13 4.76 -5.89
N ILE A 23 5.24 4.65 -4.91
CA ILE A 23 3.81 4.48 -5.18
C ILE A 23 3.21 5.71 -5.87
N GLY A 24 3.73 6.90 -5.62
CA GLY A 24 3.32 8.14 -6.29
C GLY A 24 3.60 8.18 -7.80
N TYR A 25 4.46 7.28 -8.30
CA TYR A 25 4.68 7.11 -9.74
C TYR A 25 3.56 6.35 -10.43
N VAL A 26 2.84 5.51 -9.69
CA VAL A 26 1.89 4.53 -10.25
C VAL A 26 0.45 4.80 -9.84
N ASP A 27 0.22 5.42 -8.68
CA ASP A 27 -1.11 5.74 -8.15
C ASP A 27 -1.40 7.25 -8.23
N SER A 28 -2.58 7.60 -8.74
CA SER A 28 -3.01 9.00 -8.88
C SER A 28 -3.24 9.72 -7.55
N PHE A 29 -3.42 9.00 -6.45
CA PHE A 29 -3.55 9.51 -5.09
C PHE A 29 -2.33 9.26 -4.22
N ASP A 30 -1.18 8.91 -4.84
CA ASP A 30 0.10 8.66 -4.17
C ASP A 30 -0.01 7.55 -3.09
N GLY A 31 -0.75 6.46 -3.43
CA GLY A 31 -1.08 5.37 -2.50
C GLY A 31 -2.23 5.69 -1.54
N GLY A 32 -2.67 6.94 -1.52
CA GLY A 32 -3.83 7.39 -0.76
C GLY A 32 -3.66 7.37 0.75
N ASP A 33 -4.76 7.61 1.41
CA ASP A 33 -4.89 7.62 2.86
C ASP A 33 -5.84 6.53 3.39
N ASN A 34 -5.87 5.39 2.69
CA ASN A 34 -6.71 4.22 2.95
C ASN A 34 -8.17 4.33 2.47
N ASN A 35 -8.92 3.26 2.68
CA ASN A 35 -10.34 3.12 2.36
C ASN A 35 -10.61 3.25 0.85
N VAL A 36 -11.13 4.36 0.38
CA VAL A 36 -11.53 4.52 -1.02
C VAL A 36 -10.49 5.23 -1.90
N TRP A 37 -9.33 5.58 -1.36
CA TRP A 37 -8.25 6.28 -2.06
C TRP A 37 -6.95 5.50 -1.96
N GLY A 38 -6.42 5.07 -3.09
CA GLY A 38 -5.08 4.54 -3.22
C GLY A 38 -4.89 3.06 -2.93
N PHE A 39 -3.75 2.56 -3.32
CA PHE A 39 -3.33 1.16 -3.20
C PHE A 39 -2.13 0.94 -2.29
N ALA A 40 -1.85 1.85 -1.37
CA ALA A 40 -0.79 1.64 -0.41
C ALA A 40 -0.99 0.33 0.38
N ALA A 41 -0.09 -0.61 0.20
CA ALA A 41 -0.18 -1.93 0.82
C ALA A 41 0.75 -2.10 2.01
N SER A 42 1.67 -1.17 2.23
CA SER A 42 2.63 -1.21 3.31
C SER A 42 2.54 0.00 4.26
N SER A 43 3.26 -0.06 5.36
CA SER A 43 3.22 0.92 6.43
C SER A 43 4.60 1.53 6.68
N ARG A 44 4.77 2.19 7.81
CA ARG A 44 6.08 2.58 8.34
C ARG A 44 6.65 1.45 9.18
N TYR A 45 7.94 1.22 9.05
CA TYR A 45 8.70 0.20 9.76
C TYR A 45 9.82 0.85 10.54
N ASP A 46 10.07 0.33 11.74
CA ASP A 46 11.19 0.73 12.60
C ASP A 46 12.46 -0.02 12.23
N ASN A 47 13.60 0.41 12.78
CA ASN A 47 14.91 -0.24 12.64
C ASN A 47 15.29 -0.53 11.18
N VAL A 48 14.97 0.42 10.29
CA VAL A 48 15.24 0.28 8.86
C VAL A 48 16.63 0.82 8.53
N VAL A 49 17.33 0.08 7.69
CA VAL A 49 18.43 0.55 6.86
C VAL A 49 17.89 0.69 5.45
N ALA A 50 18.03 1.87 4.87
CA ALA A 50 17.53 2.19 3.52
C ALA A 50 18.64 2.77 2.67
N TYR A 51 18.74 2.33 1.43
CA TYR A 51 19.67 2.87 0.45
C TYR A 51 18.94 3.24 -0.84
N GLN A 52 19.28 4.40 -1.37
CA GLN A 52 18.81 4.84 -2.69
C GLN A 52 19.99 5.29 -3.54
N THR A 53 20.09 4.76 -4.76
CA THR A 53 21.15 5.15 -5.70
C THR A 53 21.00 6.59 -6.16
N PRO A 54 22.05 7.24 -6.67
CA PRO A 54 21.84 8.38 -7.55
C PRO A 54 20.97 7.98 -8.74
N ARG A 55 20.27 8.96 -9.31
CA ARG A 55 19.55 8.73 -10.58
C ARG A 55 20.56 8.68 -11.71
N PHE A 56 20.58 7.58 -12.45
CA PHE A 56 21.45 7.36 -13.59
C PHE A 56 20.61 7.01 -14.82
N ALA A 57 20.81 7.75 -15.92
CA ALA A 57 20.05 7.59 -17.16
C ALA A 57 18.52 7.53 -16.93
N GLY A 58 17.99 8.37 -16.02
CA GLY A 58 16.57 8.39 -15.68
C GLY A 58 16.15 7.34 -14.65
N LEU A 59 16.96 6.34 -14.33
CA LEU A 59 16.66 5.24 -13.38
C LEU A 59 17.20 5.52 -11.98
N GLN A 60 16.49 5.05 -10.97
CA GLN A 60 16.90 5.08 -9.58
C GLN A 60 16.47 3.78 -8.88
N LEU A 61 17.37 3.17 -8.14
CA LEU A 61 17.10 1.98 -7.32
C LEU A 61 16.95 2.37 -5.85
N THR A 62 16.06 1.67 -5.16
CA THR A 62 15.83 1.81 -3.73
C THR A 62 15.79 0.43 -3.09
N ALA A 63 16.47 0.26 -1.96
CA ALA A 63 16.43 -0.97 -1.17
C ALA A 63 16.25 -0.63 0.32
N GLN A 64 15.48 -1.43 1.04
CA GLN A 64 15.22 -1.25 2.46
C GLN A 64 15.26 -2.59 3.17
N TYR A 65 15.70 -2.56 4.44
CA TYR A 65 15.63 -3.71 5.33
C TYR A 65 15.35 -3.25 6.75
N SER A 66 14.34 -3.85 7.39
CA SER A 66 14.01 -3.64 8.81
C SER A 66 14.38 -4.87 9.62
N PHE A 67 15.18 -4.68 10.66
CA PHE A 67 15.59 -5.74 11.58
C PHE A 67 14.47 -6.16 12.54
N LYS A 68 13.53 -5.23 12.81
CA LYS A 68 12.28 -5.44 13.54
C LYS A 68 11.31 -4.32 13.18
N THR A 69 10.16 -4.66 12.63
CA THR A 69 9.23 -3.69 12.03
C THR A 69 8.54 -2.78 13.03
N ASP A 70 8.45 -3.17 14.30
CA ASP A 70 7.89 -2.37 15.40
C ASP A 70 8.80 -2.50 16.62
N SER A 71 9.52 -1.44 16.96
CA SER A 71 10.45 -1.39 18.09
C SER A 71 9.75 -1.33 19.45
N THR A 72 8.48 -0.95 19.48
CA THR A 72 7.69 -0.79 20.71
C THR A 72 6.90 -2.03 21.08
N ALA A 73 6.57 -2.86 20.10
CA ALA A 73 5.83 -4.09 20.33
C ALA A 73 6.68 -5.10 21.12
N LYS A 74 6.09 -5.62 22.19
CA LYS A 74 6.70 -6.65 23.04
C LYS A 74 6.10 -8.01 22.74
N ASN A 75 6.91 -9.04 22.93
CA ASN A 75 6.54 -10.43 22.72
C ASN A 75 6.09 -11.14 24.02
N ASP A 76 5.64 -10.37 25.01
CA ASP A 76 5.29 -10.84 26.35
C ASP A 76 3.83 -11.33 26.48
N THR A 77 3.05 -11.23 25.39
CA THR A 77 1.66 -11.70 25.36
C THR A 77 1.44 -12.78 24.30
N PRO A 78 0.46 -13.71 24.50
CA PRO A 78 0.10 -14.71 23.49
C PRO A 78 -0.38 -14.14 22.15
N THR A 79 -0.76 -12.86 22.11
CA THR A 79 -1.25 -12.14 20.93
C THR A 79 -0.22 -11.18 20.34
N GLY A 80 0.98 -11.08 20.88
CA GLY A 80 2.06 -10.23 20.39
C GLY A 80 2.94 -10.97 19.38
N PHE A 81 2.79 -10.69 18.08
CA PHE A 81 3.53 -11.38 17.00
C PHE A 81 4.75 -10.61 16.50
N SER A 82 5.35 -9.76 17.31
CA SER A 82 6.48 -8.94 16.88
C SER A 82 7.84 -9.63 17.00
N GLY A 83 7.94 -10.62 17.88
CA GLY A 83 9.21 -11.27 18.25
C GLY A 83 10.21 -10.30 18.88
N ASP A 84 11.35 -10.84 19.31
CA ASP A 84 12.45 -10.04 19.86
C ASP A 84 13.49 -9.73 18.79
N GLU A 85 14.02 -8.50 18.77
CA GLU A 85 15.07 -8.09 17.84
C GLU A 85 16.31 -8.98 17.99
N GLY A 86 16.91 -9.33 16.85
CA GLY A 86 18.07 -10.24 16.81
C GLY A 86 17.72 -11.73 16.86
N THR A 87 16.46 -12.10 17.09
CA THR A 87 16.01 -13.49 17.11
C THR A 87 15.36 -13.90 15.78
N SER A 88 15.20 -15.19 15.55
CA SER A 88 14.45 -15.73 14.40
C SER A 88 12.96 -15.41 14.46
N ALA A 89 12.42 -15.09 15.62
CA ALA A 89 11.03 -14.76 15.86
C ALA A 89 10.67 -13.30 15.48
N ALA A 90 11.65 -12.43 15.27
CA ALA A 90 11.39 -11.03 14.93
C ALA A 90 10.66 -10.87 13.59
N LYS A 91 9.62 -10.02 13.58
CA LYS A 91 8.98 -9.57 12.34
C LYS A 91 9.92 -8.64 11.58
N ARG A 92 10.21 -8.95 10.33
CA ARG A 92 11.18 -8.24 9.48
C ARG A 92 10.55 -7.83 8.17
N TYR A 93 11.12 -6.80 7.57
CA TYR A 93 10.71 -6.32 6.27
C TYR A 93 11.93 -6.13 5.37
N ALA A 94 11.78 -6.46 4.11
CA ALA A 94 12.77 -6.19 3.07
C ALA A 94 12.07 -5.71 1.81
N SER A 95 12.69 -4.79 1.09
CA SER A 95 12.16 -4.34 -0.20
C SER A 95 13.25 -3.91 -1.15
N ILE A 96 12.92 -4.01 -2.44
CA ILE A 96 13.69 -3.46 -3.53
C ILE A 96 12.73 -2.85 -4.56
N GLY A 97 13.09 -1.68 -5.09
CA GLY A 97 12.28 -1.02 -6.10
C GLY A 97 13.12 -0.22 -7.08
N VAL A 98 12.54 0.05 -8.22
CA VAL A 98 13.10 0.90 -9.26
C VAL A 98 12.07 1.95 -9.66
N SER A 99 12.53 3.18 -9.88
CA SER A 99 11.74 4.23 -10.52
C SER A 99 12.48 4.80 -11.73
N GLY A 100 11.72 5.25 -12.72
CA GLY A 100 12.26 5.84 -13.93
C GLY A 100 11.51 7.11 -14.33
N ASP A 101 12.28 8.12 -14.78
CA ASP A 101 11.78 9.39 -15.30
C ASP A 101 12.30 9.61 -16.71
N TYR A 102 11.39 9.66 -17.69
CA TYR A 102 11.69 9.83 -19.10
C TYR A 102 10.77 10.89 -19.73
N GLY A 103 10.95 12.14 -19.32
CA GLY A 103 10.16 13.26 -19.80
C GLY A 103 8.69 13.17 -19.40
N ALA A 104 7.82 12.90 -20.37
CA ALA A 104 6.38 12.78 -20.10
C ALA A 104 6.02 11.45 -19.40
N ALA A 105 6.86 10.43 -19.50
CA ALA A 105 6.63 9.10 -18.96
C ALA A 105 7.40 8.89 -17.64
N GLN A 106 6.72 8.36 -16.65
CA GLN A 106 7.31 7.91 -15.39
C GLN A 106 6.83 6.50 -15.08
N PHE A 107 7.65 5.68 -14.45
CA PHE A 107 7.26 4.35 -14.00
C PHE A 107 7.91 3.98 -12.67
N ALA A 108 7.34 3.02 -11.99
CA ALA A 108 7.96 2.34 -10.86
C ALA A 108 7.56 0.86 -10.84
N ALA A 109 8.45 0.07 -10.27
CA ALA A 109 8.17 -1.31 -9.89
C ALA A 109 8.85 -1.60 -8.55
N GLY A 110 8.22 -2.42 -7.73
CA GLY A 110 8.76 -2.77 -6.44
C GLY A 110 8.34 -4.16 -5.98
N TYR A 111 9.19 -4.74 -5.14
CA TYR A 111 8.92 -5.98 -4.44
C TYR A 111 9.18 -5.81 -2.97
N GLU A 112 8.22 -6.23 -2.16
CA GLU A 112 8.28 -6.22 -0.70
C GLU A 112 8.15 -7.64 -0.16
N LEU A 113 8.87 -7.93 0.90
CA LEU A 113 8.82 -9.17 1.64
C LEU A 113 8.65 -8.86 3.13
N THR A 114 7.63 -9.44 3.75
CA THR A 114 7.41 -9.38 5.20
C THR A 114 7.56 -10.77 5.80
N LYS A 115 8.62 -10.97 6.54
CA LYS A 115 8.75 -12.14 7.40
C LYS A 115 7.97 -11.91 8.67
N TYR A 116 6.92 -12.70 8.89
CA TYR A 116 6.08 -12.57 10.09
C TYR A 116 6.80 -13.06 11.34
N GLY A 117 6.53 -12.35 12.42
CA GLY A 117 7.02 -12.70 13.74
C GLY A 117 6.22 -13.81 14.38
N ALA A 118 6.79 -14.36 15.47
CA ALA A 118 6.11 -15.32 16.32
C ALA A 118 5.89 -14.73 17.72
N ASN A 119 4.84 -15.16 18.39
CA ASN A 119 4.56 -14.82 19.78
C ASN A 119 5.45 -15.62 20.77
N SER A 120 5.27 -15.40 22.07
CA SER A 120 6.01 -16.09 23.12
C SER A 120 5.78 -17.61 23.15
N ALA A 121 4.69 -18.11 22.58
CA ALA A 121 4.40 -19.53 22.44
C ALA A 121 4.95 -20.14 21.12
N GLY A 122 5.63 -19.35 20.29
CA GLY A 122 6.14 -19.79 18.99
C GLY A 122 5.11 -19.77 17.86
N THR A 123 3.89 -19.32 18.11
CA THR A 123 2.84 -19.20 17.10
C THR A 123 3.11 -18.00 16.20
N ARG A 124 3.01 -18.14 14.88
CA ARG A 124 3.21 -17.07 13.91
C ARG A 124 1.92 -16.27 13.69
N GLU A 125 2.08 -15.01 13.27
CA GLU A 125 0.98 -14.11 12.86
C GLU A 125 0.23 -14.65 11.63
N VAL A 126 0.97 -15.21 10.66
CA VAL A 126 0.46 -15.95 9.50
C VAL A 126 1.05 -17.35 9.60
N ALA A 127 0.27 -18.40 9.34
CA ALA A 127 0.64 -19.77 9.69
C ALA A 127 1.97 -20.21 9.06
N ASP A 128 2.02 -20.46 7.76
CA ASP A 128 3.18 -21.09 7.13
C ASP A 128 3.88 -20.18 6.10
N LYS A 129 3.27 -19.04 5.69
CA LYS A 129 3.81 -18.16 4.65
C LYS A 129 4.36 -16.85 5.21
N ASP A 130 5.31 -16.29 4.51
CA ASP A 130 5.73 -14.90 4.64
C ASP A 130 4.97 -14.06 3.62
N GLY A 131 4.72 -12.79 3.96
CA GLY A 131 4.00 -11.87 3.08
C GLY A 131 4.88 -11.36 1.96
N SER A 132 4.40 -11.37 0.74
CA SER A 132 5.06 -10.75 -0.41
C SER A 132 4.10 -9.88 -1.19
N LEU A 133 4.62 -8.78 -1.75
CA LEU A 133 3.90 -7.88 -2.62
C LEU A 133 4.81 -7.46 -3.77
N PHE A 134 4.29 -7.54 -4.97
CA PHE A 134 4.89 -6.97 -6.16
C PHE A 134 3.94 -5.93 -6.75
N PHE A 135 4.46 -4.78 -7.13
CA PHE A 135 3.70 -3.79 -7.90
C PHE A 135 4.51 -3.29 -9.09
N VAL A 136 3.81 -2.88 -10.13
CA VAL A 136 4.38 -2.26 -11.33
C VAL A 136 3.36 -1.32 -11.93
N GLY A 137 3.83 -0.21 -12.45
CA GLY A 137 2.97 0.74 -13.12
C GLY A 137 3.72 1.97 -13.57
N GLY A 138 2.95 3.00 -13.88
CA GLY A 138 3.52 4.26 -14.31
C GLY A 138 2.46 5.30 -14.64
N ASN A 139 2.94 6.44 -15.09
CA ASN A 139 2.09 7.50 -15.57
C ASN A 139 2.65 8.15 -16.85
N TYR A 140 1.76 8.74 -17.60
CA TYR A 140 2.11 9.51 -18.76
C TYR A 140 1.39 10.86 -18.77
N ASN A 141 2.14 11.93 -18.98
CA ASN A 141 1.61 13.28 -19.06
C ASN A 141 1.32 13.66 -20.51
N PHE A 142 0.04 13.73 -20.86
CA PHE A 142 -0.47 14.16 -22.17
C PHE A 142 -0.63 15.69 -22.26
N GLU A 143 -0.01 16.47 -21.36
CA GLU A 143 -0.16 17.93 -21.19
C GLU A 143 -1.51 18.36 -20.62
N VAL A 144 -2.61 17.90 -21.20
CA VAL A 144 -3.99 18.19 -20.75
C VAL A 144 -4.47 17.27 -19.62
N VAL A 145 -3.85 16.09 -19.48
CA VAL A 145 -4.16 15.10 -18.46
C VAL A 145 -2.94 14.22 -18.23
N ARG A 146 -2.69 13.87 -16.97
CA ARG A 146 -1.75 12.81 -16.59
C ARG A 146 -2.55 11.57 -16.24
N VAL A 147 -2.27 10.46 -16.91
CA VAL A 147 -2.95 9.18 -16.69
C VAL A 147 -2.00 8.26 -15.93
N TYR A 148 -2.53 7.50 -14.99
CA TYR A 148 -1.82 6.54 -14.13
C TYR A 148 -2.39 5.15 -14.34
N ALA A 149 -1.54 4.14 -14.29
CA ALA A 149 -1.95 2.74 -14.26
C ALA A 149 -1.01 1.95 -13.34
N GLU A 150 -1.59 1.06 -12.54
CA GLU A 150 -0.86 0.17 -11.65
C GLU A 150 -1.48 -1.22 -11.66
N ALA A 151 -0.63 -2.23 -11.55
CA ALA A 151 -0.99 -3.59 -11.22
C ALA A 151 -0.15 -4.06 -10.03
N GLN A 152 -0.78 -4.74 -9.09
CA GLN A 152 -0.10 -5.36 -7.96
C GLN A 152 -0.54 -6.82 -7.79
N TYR A 153 0.36 -7.63 -7.26
CA TYR A 153 0.10 -9.01 -6.86
C TYR A 153 0.66 -9.22 -5.46
N PHE A 154 -0.09 -9.90 -4.63
CA PHE A 154 0.31 -10.18 -3.26
C PHE A 154 -0.04 -11.61 -2.85
N GLU A 155 0.76 -12.16 -1.95
CA GLU A 155 0.56 -13.48 -1.34
C GLU A 155 1.04 -13.46 0.10
N GLY A 156 0.31 -14.14 0.98
CA GLY A 156 0.67 -14.29 2.37
C GLY A 156 0.54 -13.00 3.20
N LEU A 157 -0.18 -11.97 2.76
CA LEU A 157 -0.33 -10.74 3.53
C LEU A 157 -1.27 -10.94 4.72
N SER A 158 -0.85 -10.55 5.94
CA SER A 158 -1.71 -10.54 7.12
C SER A 158 -2.83 -9.51 7.03
N SER A 159 -2.59 -8.44 6.29
CA SER A 159 -3.60 -7.43 5.94
C SER A 159 -3.11 -6.63 4.75
N THR A 160 -4.03 -6.04 4.00
CA THR A 160 -3.71 -5.01 3.03
C THR A 160 -4.18 -3.68 3.60
N LYS A 161 -3.35 -2.65 3.49
CA LYS A 161 -3.76 -1.28 3.85
C LYS A 161 -4.38 -0.55 2.67
N THR A 162 -5.03 -1.30 1.84
CA THR A 162 -5.72 -0.78 0.68
C THR A 162 -7.13 -0.35 1.02
N ALA A 163 -7.71 0.30 0.08
CA ALA A 163 -8.99 0.96 0.08
C ALA A 163 -10.21 0.13 0.56
N TYR A 164 -10.09 -1.12 0.84
CA TYR A 164 -11.21 -1.92 1.36
C TYR A 164 -11.03 -2.14 2.86
N GLU A 165 -11.70 -1.32 3.62
CA GLU A 165 -11.75 -1.45 5.05
C GLU A 165 -12.43 -2.76 5.45
N GLY A 166 -11.85 -3.45 6.42
CA GLY A 166 -12.50 -4.58 7.07
C GLY A 166 -12.07 -5.97 6.61
N PHE A 167 -11.16 -6.09 5.63
CA PHE A 167 -10.61 -7.40 5.32
C PHE A 167 -9.19 -7.53 5.89
N THR A 168 -9.07 -8.30 6.92
CA THR A 168 -7.80 -8.71 7.53
C THR A 168 -7.84 -10.21 7.60
N ALA A 169 -6.74 -10.89 7.29
CA ALA A 169 -6.65 -12.33 7.53
C ALA A 169 -7.07 -12.63 8.97
N GLY A 170 -8.23 -13.24 9.12
CA GLY A 170 -8.95 -13.28 10.40
C GLY A 170 -8.52 -14.38 11.33
N SER A 171 -7.59 -15.24 10.93
CA SER A 171 -7.29 -16.47 11.69
C SER A 171 -5.80 -16.73 11.75
N LEU A 172 -5.33 -17.16 12.94
CA LEU A 172 -4.00 -17.79 13.12
C LEU A 172 -3.81 -19.10 12.32
N LEU A 173 -4.88 -19.58 11.68
CA LEU A 173 -4.87 -20.75 10.81
C LEU A 173 -4.93 -20.34 9.33
N SER A 174 -4.65 -19.07 9.02
CA SER A 174 -4.61 -18.54 7.68
C SER A 174 -3.17 -18.41 7.19
N ASP A 175 -2.94 -18.78 5.94
CA ASP A 175 -1.71 -18.49 5.21
C ASP A 175 -1.72 -17.07 4.60
N GLY A 176 -2.66 -16.24 5.01
CA GLY A 176 -2.78 -14.85 4.65
C GLY A 176 -3.57 -14.61 3.36
N LEU A 177 -3.60 -13.36 2.96
CA LEU A 177 -4.31 -12.90 1.77
C LEU A 177 -3.46 -13.13 0.52
N LYS A 178 -4.12 -13.58 -0.55
CA LYS A 178 -3.51 -13.77 -1.87
C LYS A 178 -4.43 -13.21 -2.95
N GLY A 179 -3.85 -12.43 -3.88
CA GLY A 179 -4.65 -11.86 -4.95
C GLY A 179 -3.90 -10.82 -5.77
N PHE A 180 -4.66 -10.07 -6.55
CA PHE A 180 -4.14 -8.99 -7.36
C PHE A 180 -5.00 -7.74 -7.24
N GLY A 181 -4.41 -6.58 -7.56
CA GLY A 181 -5.09 -5.30 -7.63
C GLY A 181 -4.76 -4.56 -8.91
N LEU A 182 -5.68 -3.75 -9.39
CA LEU A 182 -5.53 -2.89 -10.56
C LEU A 182 -5.99 -1.48 -10.23
N HIS A 183 -5.22 -0.49 -10.65
CA HIS A 183 -5.56 0.92 -10.56
C HIS A 183 -5.48 1.59 -11.92
N LEU A 184 -6.45 2.48 -12.19
CA LEU A 184 -6.44 3.42 -13.29
C LEU A 184 -6.81 4.80 -12.75
N GLY A 185 -5.94 5.79 -12.96
CA GLY A 185 -6.15 7.12 -12.43
C GLY A 185 -5.87 8.23 -13.41
N ALA A 186 -6.32 9.44 -13.07
CA ALA A 186 -6.06 10.63 -13.86
C ALA A 186 -5.93 11.87 -12.98
N LYS A 187 -5.01 12.76 -13.34
CA LYS A 187 -4.91 14.15 -12.82
C LYS A 187 -5.03 15.12 -13.98
N ALA A 188 -6.01 16.02 -13.94
CA ALA A 188 -6.23 17.00 -14.99
C ALA A 188 -6.41 18.41 -14.41
N PRO A 189 -5.78 19.44 -15.01
CA PRO A 189 -6.12 20.82 -14.71
C PRO A 189 -7.53 21.12 -15.25
N ILE A 190 -8.44 21.52 -14.36
CA ILE A 190 -9.82 21.89 -14.72
C ILE A 190 -10.10 23.25 -14.10
N ALA A 191 -10.46 24.23 -14.95
CA ALA A 191 -10.59 25.62 -14.58
C ALA A 191 -9.31 26.13 -13.86
N ALA A 192 -9.41 26.65 -12.66
CA ALA A 192 -8.26 27.13 -11.88
C ALA A 192 -7.66 26.08 -10.92
N GLY A 193 -8.20 24.87 -10.90
CA GLY A 193 -7.78 23.82 -9.97
C GLY A 193 -7.35 22.54 -10.67
N THR A 194 -7.15 21.49 -9.88
CA THR A 194 -6.77 20.16 -10.35
C THR A 194 -7.79 19.14 -9.88
N LEU A 195 -8.36 18.39 -10.81
CA LEU A 195 -9.16 17.20 -10.53
C LEU A 195 -8.24 15.98 -10.57
N THR A 196 -8.31 15.17 -9.51
CA THR A 196 -7.73 13.82 -9.45
C THR A 196 -8.87 12.82 -9.37
N ALA A 197 -8.80 11.74 -10.12
CA ALA A 197 -9.76 10.64 -10.07
C ALA A 197 -9.02 9.30 -10.09
N GLY A 198 -9.63 8.27 -9.48
CA GLY A 198 -9.08 6.93 -9.44
C GLY A 198 -10.16 5.86 -9.44
N LEU A 199 -9.88 4.76 -10.13
CA LEU A 199 -10.63 3.53 -10.13
C LEU A 199 -9.73 2.43 -9.57
N TYR A 200 -10.28 1.59 -8.72
CA TYR A 200 -9.56 0.51 -8.03
C TYR A 200 -10.35 -0.78 -8.13
N TYR A 201 -9.65 -1.86 -8.38
CA TYR A 201 -10.20 -3.21 -8.36
C TYR A 201 -9.24 -4.17 -7.66
N VAL A 202 -9.76 -5.02 -6.80
CA VAL A 202 -9.02 -6.11 -6.17
C VAL A 202 -9.82 -7.39 -6.28
N ASP A 203 -9.13 -8.47 -6.58
CA ASP A 203 -9.65 -9.83 -6.56
C ASP A 203 -8.67 -10.66 -5.73
N ALA A 204 -9.16 -11.23 -4.64
CA ALA A 204 -8.31 -11.91 -3.70
C ALA A 204 -9.06 -12.93 -2.86
N LYS A 205 -8.30 -13.73 -2.13
CA LYS A 205 -8.80 -14.71 -1.19
C LYS A 205 -7.97 -14.74 0.09
N GLU A 206 -8.57 -15.20 1.16
CA GLU A 206 -7.88 -15.67 2.35
C GLU A 206 -7.61 -17.17 2.20
N ASP A 207 -6.34 -17.53 2.20
CA ASP A 207 -5.86 -18.92 2.08
C ASP A 207 -5.92 -19.58 3.47
N LEU A 208 -6.94 -20.42 3.69
CA LEU A 208 -7.23 -21.02 4.98
C LEU A 208 -6.68 -22.45 5.07
N THR A 209 -5.89 -22.75 6.10
CA THR A 209 -5.18 -24.04 6.23
C THR A 209 -6.09 -25.22 6.59
N THR A 210 -7.27 -24.96 7.15
CA THR A 210 -8.15 -26.04 7.72
C THR A 210 -9.55 -26.08 7.11
N GLN A 211 -9.90 -25.17 6.24
CA GLN A 211 -11.21 -25.08 5.59
C GLN A 211 -11.08 -24.48 4.18
N ALA A 212 -12.15 -24.39 3.43
CA ALA A 212 -12.14 -23.78 2.11
C ALA A 212 -11.73 -22.30 2.20
N ASP A 213 -10.97 -21.86 1.22
CA ASP A 213 -10.56 -20.46 1.07
C ASP A 213 -11.79 -19.55 1.06
N GLN A 214 -11.61 -18.33 1.48
CA GLN A 214 -12.64 -17.30 1.44
C GLN A 214 -12.29 -16.28 0.37
N ASP A 215 -13.05 -16.29 -0.71
CA ASP A 215 -12.87 -15.34 -1.82
C ASP A 215 -13.53 -14.00 -1.51
N PHE A 216 -12.91 -12.91 -1.97
CA PHE A 216 -13.50 -11.58 -1.93
C PHE A 216 -13.05 -10.74 -3.11
N ASN A 217 -13.88 -9.77 -3.49
CA ASN A 217 -13.51 -8.74 -4.44
C ASN A 217 -13.84 -7.35 -3.91
N TYR A 218 -13.11 -6.38 -4.40
CA TYR A 218 -13.31 -4.98 -4.09
C TYR A 218 -13.29 -4.15 -5.36
N TYR A 219 -14.17 -3.16 -5.45
CA TYR A 219 -14.03 -2.06 -6.39
C TYR A 219 -14.25 -0.73 -5.71
N GLY A 220 -13.53 0.28 -6.18
CA GLY A 220 -13.61 1.64 -5.66
C GLY A 220 -13.52 2.68 -6.75
N VAL A 221 -14.16 3.81 -6.51
CA VAL A 221 -14.06 5.02 -7.31
C VAL A 221 -13.91 6.22 -6.39
N SER A 222 -12.97 7.10 -6.70
CA SER A 222 -12.74 8.31 -5.92
C SER A 222 -12.36 9.49 -6.78
N ALA A 223 -12.71 10.68 -6.31
CA ALA A 223 -12.33 11.94 -6.94
C ALA A 223 -12.00 12.98 -5.88
N ARG A 224 -11.03 13.86 -6.18
CA ARG A 224 -10.64 15.01 -5.37
C ARG A 224 -10.40 16.21 -6.27
N TYR A 225 -10.95 17.36 -5.90
CA TYR A 225 -10.66 18.63 -6.55
C TYR A 225 -9.90 19.54 -5.60
N VAL A 226 -8.77 20.09 -6.05
CA VAL A 226 -7.93 21.03 -5.32
C VAL A 226 -7.99 22.38 -6.03
N TYR A 227 -8.43 23.42 -5.33
CA TYR A 227 -8.52 24.79 -5.85
C TYR A 227 -7.51 25.70 -5.12
N PRO A 228 -6.54 26.29 -5.82
CA PRO A 228 -5.57 27.20 -5.24
C PRO A 228 -6.22 28.57 -4.97
N LEU A 229 -6.20 29.02 -3.71
CA LEU A 229 -6.59 30.37 -3.33
C LEU A 229 -5.42 31.34 -3.44
N SER A 230 -4.21 30.85 -3.24
CA SER A 230 -2.95 31.59 -3.40
C SER A 230 -1.80 30.61 -3.65
N LYS A 231 -0.56 31.13 -3.81
CA LYS A 231 0.65 30.29 -3.94
C LYS A 231 0.91 29.39 -2.73
N ARG A 232 0.32 29.71 -1.57
CA ARG A 232 0.54 28.99 -0.31
C ARG A 232 -0.73 28.38 0.27
N THR A 233 -1.91 28.67 -0.29
CA THR A 233 -3.19 28.25 0.28
C THR A 233 -4.05 27.60 -0.77
N SER A 234 -4.55 26.43 -0.50
CA SER A 234 -5.54 25.77 -1.33
C SER A 234 -6.68 25.22 -0.48
N VAL A 235 -7.85 25.15 -1.04
CA VAL A 235 -8.99 24.38 -0.51
C VAL A 235 -9.15 23.13 -1.37
N TYR A 236 -9.59 22.06 -0.74
CA TYR A 236 -9.83 20.82 -1.45
C TYR A 236 -11.07 20.10 -0.93
N GLY A 237 -11.69 19.33 -1.80
CA GLY A 237 -12.79 18.44 -1.45
C GLY A 237 -12.73 17.19 -2.27
N GLY A 238 -13.12 16.08 -1.66
CA GLY A 238 -13.13 14.79 -2.31
C GLY A 238 -14.31 13.94 -1.86
N ALA A 239 -14.67 12.98 -2.69
CA ALA A 239 -15.64 11.95 -2.39
C ALA A 239 -15.20 10.64 -3.04
N GLY A 240 -15.56 9.53 -2.41
CA GLY A 240 -15.29 8.20 -2.93
C GLY A 240 -16.33 7.19 -2.45
N TYR A 241 -16.42 6.12 -3.21
CA TYR A 241 -17.24 4.95 -2.94
C TYR A 241 -16.40 3.69 -3.11
N GLY A 242 -16.55 2.75 -2.20
CA GLY A 242 -15.97 1.43 -2.28
C GLY A 242 -16.99 0.36 -1.90
N GLN A 243 -16.88 -0.80 -2.50
CA GLN A 243 -17.65 -1.98 -2.12
C GLN A 243 -16.73 -3.19 -2.09
N THR A 244 -16.79 -3.91 -0.98
CA THR A 244 -16.19 -5.24 -0.82
C THR A 244 -17.30 -6.27 -0.78
N THR A 245 -17.22 -7.27 -1.63
CA THR A 245 -18.08 -8.45 -1.60
C THR A 245 -17.24 -9.63 -1.12
N VAL A 246 -17.71 -10.32 -0.10
CA VAL A 246 -17.08 -11.53 0.44
C VAL A 246 -18.02 -12.69 0.14
N ASP A 247 -17.51 -13.72 -0.51
CA ASP A 247 -18.31 -14.89 -0.90
C ASP A 247 -18.81 -15.62 0.36
N GLY A 248 -20.08 -15.92 0.36
CA GLY A 248 -20.71 -16.66 1.44
C GLY A 248 -20.20 -18.10 1.51
N ALA A 249 -19.93 -18.61 2.70
CA ALA A 249 -19.66 -20.04 2.90
C ALA A 249 -20.85 -20.88 2.37
N ALA A 250 -20.59 -22.14 2.00
CA ALA A 250 -21.55 -23.02 1.36
C ALA A 250 -22.98 -22.92 1.95
N GLY A 251 -23.92 -22.42 1.16
CA GLY A 251 -25.33 -22.23 1.53
C GLY A 251 -25.66 -20.91 2.24
N LYS A 252 -24.71 -19.97 2.35
CA LYS A 252 -24.93 -18.61 2.83
C LYS A 252 -24.81 -17.60 1.68
N PRO A 253 -25.58 -16.50 1.71
CA PRO A 253 -25.43 -15.44 0.71
C PRO A 253 -24.10 -14.69 0.91
N ASP A 254 -23.62 -14.08 -0.18
CA ASP A 254 -22.50 -13.17 -0.17
C ASP A 254 -22.75 -11.97 0.76
N GLN A 255 -21.69 -11.42 1.31
CA GLN A 255 -21.75 -10.27 2.20
C GLN A 255 -21.14 -9.05 1.52
N ASP A 256 -21.95 -8.02 1.33
CA ASP A 256 -21.53 -6.74 0.79
C ASP A 256 -21.23 -5.74 1.91
N THR A 257 -20.03 -5.17 1.91
CA THR A 257 -19.68 -4.00 2.70
C THR A 257 -19.50 -2.81 1.79
N LYS A 258 -20.27 -1.74 2.02
CA LYS A 258 -20.24 -0.52 1.22
C LYS A 258 -19.71 0.63 2.05
N LEU A 259 -18.78 1.39 1.49
CA LEU A 259 -18.18 2.54 2.12
C LEU A 259 -18.36 3.77 1.23
N VAL A 260 -18.91 4.84 1.81
CA VAL A 260 -18.96 6.15 1.18
C VAL A 260 -18.20 7.13 2.07
N GLN A 261 -17.26 7.83 1.49
CA GLN A 261 -16.49 8.86 2.21
C GLN A 261 -16.52 10.18 1.44
N ALA A 262 -16.57 11.29 2.19
CA ALA A 262 -16.40 12.62 1.64
C ALA A 262 -15.64 13.48 2.65
N TYR A 263 -14.86 14.40 2.15
CA TYR A 263 -14.12 15.36 2.98
C TYR A 263 -13.95 16.70 2.29
N VAL A 264 -13.72 17.72 3.08
CA VAL A 264 -13.26 19.04 2.63
C VAL A 264 -12.13 19.49 3.54
N GLY A 265 -11.22 20.28 3.01
CA GLY A 265 -10.09 20.76 3.80
C GLY A 265 -9.41 21.97 3.20
N LEU A 266 -8.50 22.53 3.98
CA LEU A 266 -7.65 23.65 3.61
C LEU A 266 -6.20 23.25 3.88
N SER A 267 -5.33 23.51 2.91
CA SER A 267 -3.89 23.36 3.04
C SER A 267 -3.21 24.73 2.99
N HIS A 268 -2.32 25.00 3.94
CA HIS A 268 -1.51 26.21 3.95
C HIS A 268 -0.05 25.87 4.23
N THR A 269 0.85 26.41 3.41
CA THR A 269 2.30 26.27 3.58
C THR A 269 2.87 27.57 4.13
N PHE A 270 3.62 27.48 5.21
CA PHE A 270 4.28 28.61 5.89
C PHE A 270 5.62 28.98 5.25
#